data_7c7c1dccd408583134b43fa774aa7d48
#
_entry.id   7c7c1dccd408583134b43fa774aa7d48
#
_cell.length_a   1.000
_cell.length_b   1.000
_cell.length_c   1.000
_cell.angle_alpha   90.00
_cell.angle_beta   90.00
_cell.angle_gamma   90.00
#
_symmetry.space_group_name_H-M   'P 1'
#
loop_
_entity.id
_entity.type
_entity.pdbx_description
1 polymer ?
#
loop_
_entity_poly.entity_id
_entity_poly.type
_entity_poly.pdbx_seq_one_letter_code
_entity_poly.pdbx_strand_id
1 'polypeptide(L)'
;MMSLTELAAALRRPLVVGVTSFVLVSAFAVSELSDVDWEPSHFAAFGEEAREIRAYAEERLGSVVLRPQLGHDGRFFFVQANDPWVLEPEENALILDHPLYRTQRMFYPVVAGGLGFFGPDEIVWAMLVVNLVAMGVGAWAVARIATAMWASPWWGLAFLLNLGFISELDVGGAGIVAGAAAFGAVAMILNGRSWEGVALLTVAALTREVMLIVAVGAGFHLWRRGERREATATAVMPLAAVLSWAIYLRTRIDLEIGSAQVQGIGVPFVGLFEAFESWINNPLDLIVGLAVLLMLALFVRRAVLHDNLIGWAFLGFVPLTVVLTEEVWHSYFDITRAVAPLLTAFVLLVALGDDSPGKVSSESSLSEGA
;
A
#
# COMPACT_ATOMS: atom_id res chain seq x y z
N MET A 1 -23.33 17.00 23.53
CA MET A 1 -23.56 15.58 23.18
C MET A 1 -24.21 15.53 21.81
N MET A 2 -23.60 14.86 20.86
CA MET A 2 -24.15 14.68 19.51
C MET A 2 -25.36 13.77 19.56
N SER A 3 -26.44 14.08 18.86
CA SER A 3 -27.64 13.24 18.80
C SER A 3 -27.34 11.92 18.05
N LEU A 4 -28.13 10.86 18.30
CA LEU A 4 -27.98 9.58 17.59
C LEU A 4 -28.16 9.75 16.07
N THR A 5 -28.98 10.69 15.64
CA THR A 5 -29.18 11.03 14.22
C THR A 5 -27.95 11.71 13.60
N GLU A 6 -27.28 12.60 14.32
CA GLU A 6 -26.04 13.23 13.86
C GLU A 6 -24.89 12.22 13.81
N LEU A 7 -24.80 11.31 14.78
CA LEU A 7 -23.83 10.24 14.78
C LEU A 7 -24.04 9.28 13.60
N ALA A 8 -25.30 8.89 13.36
CA ALA A 8 -25.65 8.04 12.22
C ALA A 8 -25.37 8.71 10.88
N ALA A 9 -25.60 10.02 10.75
CA ALA A 9 -25.29 10.79 9.55
C ALA A 9 -23.79 10.91 9.32
N ALA A 10 -23.00 11.13 10.38
CA ALA A 10 -21.55 11.20 10.30
C ALA A 10 -20.92 9.84 9.92
N LEU A 11 -21.45 8.73 10.44
CA LEU A 11 -20.99 7.38 10.11
C LEU A 11 -21.37 6.93 8.69
N ARG A 12 -22.50 7.43 8.17
CA ARG A 12 -22.97 7.07 6.81
C ARG A 12 -22.11 7.67 5.71
N ARG A 13 -21.57 8.88 5.89
CA ARG A 13 -20.80 9.57 4.84
C ARG A 13 -19.50 8.87 4.44
N PRO A 14 -18.60 8.49 5.36
CA PRO A 14 -17.41 7.72 5.00
C PRO A 14 -17.73 6.39 4.29
N LEU A 15 -18.78 5.69 4.73
CA LEU A 15 -19.21 4.44 4.09
C LEU A 15 -19.68 4.68 2.65
N VAL A 16 -20.41 5.77 2.41
CA VAL A 16 -20.83 6.14 1.04
C VAL A 16 -19.62 6.33 0.13
N VAL A 17 -18.57 7.01 0.60
CA VAL A 17 -17.33 7.19 -0.19
C VAL A 17 -16.68 5.84 -0.48
N GLY A 18 -16.57 4.95 0.51
CA GLY A 18 -16.02 3.61 0.30
C GLY A 18 -16.81 2.79 -0.71
N VAL A 19 -18.13 2.78 -0.59
CA VAL A 19 -19.04 2.08 -1.54
C VAL A 19 -18.95 2.69 -2.94
N THR A 20 -18.97 4.02 -3.05
CA THR A 20 -18.80 4.71 -4.33
C THR A 20 -17.47 4.33 -4.98
N SER A 21 -16.38 4.33 -4.22
CA SER A 21 -15.05 3.93 -4.72
C SER A 21 -15.02 2.48 -5.19
N PHE A 22 -15.61 1.56 -4.41
CA PHE A 22 -15.75 0.16 -4.81
C PHE A 22 -16.53 0.00 -6.11
N VAL A 23 -17.68 0.69 -6.25
CA VAL A 23 -18.50 0.61 -7.48
C VAL A 23 -17.75 1.17 -8.68
N LEU A 24 -17.09 2.33 -8.54
CA LEU A 24 -16.35 2.95 -9.64
C LEU A 24 -15.16 2.09 -10.08
N VAL A 25 -14.38 1.55 -9.17
CA VAL A 25 -13.25 0.68 -9.52
C VAL A 25 -13.72 -0.66 -10.07
N SER A 26 -14.85 -1.18 -9.60
CA SER A 26 -15.46 -2.40 -10.17
C SER A 26 -15.95 -2.16 -11.60
N ALA A 27 -16.53 -0.99 -11.89
CA ALA A 27 -16.93 -0.61 -13.23
C ALA A 27 -15.70 -0.50 -14.17
N PHE A 28 -14.59 0.06 -13.69
CA PHE A 28 -13.33 0.06 -14.41
C PHE A 28 -12.84 -1.36 -14.70
N ALA A 29 -12.79 -2.24 -13.69
CA ALA A 29 -12.35 -3.63 -13.88
C ALA A 29 -13.26 -4.41 -14.84
N VAL A 30 -14.57 -4.18 -14.80
CA VAL A 30 -15.53 -4.76 -15.77
C VAL A 30 -15.25 -4.28 -17.18
N SER A 31 -14.92 -2.99 -17.38
CA SER A 31 -14.52 -2.47 -18.69
C SER A 31 -13.27 -3.16 -19.21
N GLU A 32 -12.21 -3.26 -18.41
CA GLU A 32 -10.98 -3.95 -18.79
C GLU A 32 -11.20 -5.44 -19.09
N LEU A 33 -12.02 -6.14 -18.28
CA LEU A 33 -12.36 -7.54 -18.52
C LEU A 33 -13.15 -7.74 -19.83
N SER A 34 -14.02 -6.79 -20.19
CA SER A 34 -14.79 -6.88 -21.43
C SER A 34 -13.90 -6.81 -22.68
N ASP A 35 -12.75 -6.16 -22.59
CA ASP A 35 -11.78 -6.03 -23.69
C ASP A 35 -10.88 -7.28 -23.85
N VAL A 36 -10.91 -8.19 -22.88
CA VAL A 36 -10.11 -9.42 -22.84
C VAL A 36 -10.97 -10.68 -22.65
N ASP A 37 -12.18 -10.71 -23.22
CA ASP A 37 -13.08 -11.85 -23.19
C ASP A 37 -13.39 -12.39 -21.77
N TRP A 38 -13.44 -11.50 -20.78
CA TRP A 38 -13.69 -11.80 -19.36
C TRP A 38 -12.61 -12.66 -18.70
N GLU A 39 -11.38 -12.61 -19.19
CA GLU A 39 -10.27 -13.40 -18.70
C GLU A 39 -9.57 -12.69 -17.51
N PRO A 40 -9.76 -13.14 -16.25
CA PRO A 40 -9.22 -12.44 -15.06
C PRO A 40 -7.70 -12.52 -14.95
N SER A 41 -7.04 -13.41 -15.65
CA SER A 41 -5.58 -13.52 -15.72
C SER A 41 -4.91 -12.24 -16.25
N HIS A 42 -5.69 -11.37 -16.92
CA HIS A 42 -5.28 -10.02 -17.32
C HIS A 42 -4.70 -9.22 -16.13
N PHE A 43 -5.36 -9.28 -14.96
CA PHE A 43 -4.92 -8.58 -13.76
C PHE A 43 -3.77 -9.29 -13.00
N ALA A 44 -3.42 -10.53 -13.37
CA ALA A 44 -2.23 -11.19 -12.84
C ALA A 44 -0.94 -10.75 -13.60
N ALA A 45 -1.09 -10.06 -14.74
CA ALA A 45 -0.03 -9.46 -15.52
C ALA A 45 1.12 -10.43 -15.89
N PHE A 46 0.76 -11.61 -16.40
CA PHE A 46 1.72 -12.58 -16.93
C PHE A 46 2.48 -12.01 -18.13
N GLY A 47 3.80 -12.21 -18.19
CA GLY A 47 4.64 -11.70 -19.26
C GLY A 47 4.94 -12.72 -20.34
N GLU A 48 5.01 -12.25 -21.60
CA GLU A 48 5.37 -13.08 -22.76
C GLU A 48 6.77 -13.70 -22.63
N GLU A 49 7.71 -12.96 -22.04
CA GLU A 49 9.13 -13.35 -21.88
C GLU A 49 9.40 -14.12 -20.57
N ALA A 50 8.45 -14.13 -19.62
CA ALA A 50 8.56 -14.83 -18.35
C ALA A 50 8.22 -16.32 -18.48
N ARG A 51 9.06 -17.08 -19.16
CA ARG A 51 8.77 -18.45 -19.68
C ARG A 51 8.35 -19.42 -18.59
N GLU A 52 9.02 -19.46 -17.45
CA GLU A 52 8.77 -20.40 -16.35
C GLU A 52 7.41 -20.10 -15.71
N ILE A 53 7.15 -18.85 -15.35
CA ILE A 53 5.87 -18.43 -14.76
C ILE A 53 4.72 -18.56 -15.75
N ARG A 54 4.96 -18.24 -17.02
CA ARG A 54 3.97 -18.41 -18.08
C ARG A 54 3.59 -19.88 -18.24
N ALA A 55 4.56 -20.80 -18.36
CA ALA A 55 4.31 -22.22 -18.48
C ALA A 55 3.53 -22.76 -17.26
N TYR A 56 3.91 -22.33 -16.04
CA TYR A 56 3.23 -22.65 -14.80
C TYR A 56 1.76 -22.20 -14.80
N ALA A 57 1.49 -20.98 -15.28
CA ALA A 57 0.14 -20.44 -15.35
C ALA A 57 -0.70 -21.14 -16.43
N GLU A 58 -0.15 -21.34 -17.64
CA GLU A 58 -0.83 -22.03 -18.76
C GLU A 58 -1.16 -23.49 -18.41
N GLU A 59 -0.30 -24.19 -17.66
CA GLU A 59 -0.58 -25.57 -17.18
C GLU A 59 -1.80 -25.61 -16.25
N ARG A 60 -1.98 -24.57 -15.41
CA ARG A 60 -3.03 -24.52 -14.39
C ARG A 60 -4.34 -23.89 -14.83
N LEU A 61 -4.28 -22.89 -15.73
CA LEU A 61 -5.42 -22.10 -16.21
C LEU A 61 -5.82 -22.44 -17.65
N GLY A 62 -4.99 -23.20 -18.38
CA GLY A 62 -5.19 -23.50 -19.79
C GLY A 62 -4.76 -22.37 -20.72
N SER A 63 -5.32 -21.16 -20.56
CA SER A 63 -4.91 -19.98 -21.30
C SER A 63 -4.81 -18.77 -20.38
N VAL A 64 -3.92 -17.84 -20.70
CA VAL A 64 -3.71 -16.61 -19.92
C VAL A 64 -3.55 -15.40 -20.85
N VAL A 65 -4.01 -14.24 -20.40
CA VAL A 65 -3.73 -12.97 -21.07
C VAL A 65 -2.29 -12.57 -20.81
N LEU A 66 -1.51 -12.36 -21.87
CA LEU A 66 -0.10 -12.01 -21.75
C LEU A 66 0.10 -10.51 -21.90
N ARG A 67 1.01 -9.98 -21.11
CA ARG A 67 1.53 -8.62 -21.18
C ARG A 67 2.90 -8.63 -21.90
N PRO A 68 3.30 -7.53 -22.55
CA PRO A 68 4.63 -7.42 -23.13
C PRO A 68 5.76 -7.67 -22.10
N GLN A 69 6.92 -8.10 -22.61
CA GLN A 69 8.12 -8.33 -21.81
C GLN A 69 7.91 -9.34 -20.68
N LEU A 70 8.42 -9.03 -19.48
CA LEU A 70 8.37 -9.92 -18.33
C LEU A 70 7.02 -9.88 -17.56
N GLY A 71 6.12 -8.94 -17.88
CA GLY A 71 4.92 -8.69 -17.07
C GLY A 71 5.27 -8.03 -15.72
N HIS A 72 4.38 -8.18 -14.72
CA HIS A 72 4.51 -7.48 -13.44
C HIS A 72 4.28 -8.37 -12.21
N ASP A 73 4.18 -7.75 -11.01
CA ASP A 73 4.17 -8.42 -9.70
C ASP A 73 3.04 -9.44 -9.51
N GLY A 74 1.86 -9.23 -10.13
CA GLY A 74 0.70 -10.11 -9.99
C GLY A 74 1.00 -11.57 -10.34
N ARG A 75 1.86 -11.81 -11.33
CA ARG A 75 2.30 -13.16 -11.71
C ARG A 75 2.98 -13.91 -10.55
N PHE A 76 3.77 -13.20 -9.73
CA PHE A 76 4.41 -13.80 -8.56
C PHE A 76 3.40 -14.08 -7.45
N PHE A 77 2.42 -13.19 -7.26
CA PHE A 77 1.35 -13.42 -6.29
C PHE A 77 0.44 -14.57 -6.68
N PHE A 78 0.22 -14.82 -7.98
CA PHE A 78 -0.48 -16.01 -8.45
C PHE A 78 0.26 -17.30 -8.06
N VAL A 79 1.57 -17.38 -8.30
CA VAL A 79 2.39 -18.53 -7.89
C VAL A 79 2.31 -18.74 -6.37
N GLN A 80 2.50 -17.67 -5.60
CA GLN A 80 2.46 -17.72 -4.13
C GLN A 80 1.07 -18.08 -3.59
N ALA A 81 -0.02 -17.67 -4.24
CA ALA A 81 -1.38 -17.96 -3.81
C ALA A 81 -1.75 -19.45 -4.03
N ASN A 82 -1.11 -20.13 -5.00
CA ASN A 82 -1.24 -21.57 -5.19
C ASN A 82 -0.52 -22.38 -4.10
N ASP A 83 0.54 -21.82 -3.49
CA ASP A 83 1.25 -22.41 -2.33
C ASP A 83 1.56 -21.32 -1.28
N PRO A 84 0.53 -20.76 -0.60
CA PRO A 84 0.71 -19.60 0.27
C PRO A 84 1.52 -19.90 1.55
N TRP A 85 1.71 -21.17 1.87
CA TRP A 85 2.48 -21.62 3.03
C TRP A 85 3.87 -22.15 2.66
N VAL A 86 4.25 -22.04 1.38
CA VAL A 86 5.55 -22.53 0.85
C VAL A 86 5.79 -24.00 1.26
N LEU A 87 4.80 -24.84 0.97
CA LEU A 87 4.87 -26.28 1.25
C LEU A 87 5.73 -27.01 0.21
N GLU A 88 5.80 -26.47 -1.01
CA GLU A 88 6.56 -26.97 -2.16
C GLU A 88 7.70 -25.98 -2.54
N PRO A 89 8.68 -25.77 -1.65
CA PRO A 89 9.69 -24.72 -1.83
C PRO A 89 10.60 -24.93 -3.05
N GLU A 90 10.81 -26.19 -3.46
CA GLU A 90 11.62 -26.52 -4.65
C GLU A 90 10.92 -26.09 -5.94
N GLU A 91 9.60 -26.30 -6.06
CA GLU A 91 8.82 -25.84 -7.21
C GLU A 91 8.82 -24.30 -7.27
N ASN A 92 8.55 -23.66 -6.14
CA ASN A 92 8.58 -22.20 -6.04
C ASN A 92 9.94 -21.60 -6.42
N ALA A 93 11.05 -22.28 -6.05
CA ALA A 93 12.40 -21.82 -6.36
C ALA A 93 12.74 -21.92 -7.86
N LEU A 94 12.10 -22.80 -8.61
CA LEU A 94 12.28 -22.95 -10.05
C LEU A 94 11.52 -21.87 -10.84
N ILE A 95 10.43 -21.34 -10.27
CA ILE A 95 9.50 -20.44 -10.96
C ILE A 95 9.73 -18.97 -10.59
N LEU A 96 10.03 -18.69 -9.30
CA LEU A 96 10.25 -17.34 -8.80
C LEU A 96 11.70 -16.91 -9.00
N ASP A 97 11.92 -15.70 -9.51
CA ASP A 97 13.24 -15.11 -9.72
C ASP A 97 14.07 -14.95 -8.42
N HIS A 98 13.39 -14.53 -7.35
CA HIS A 98 13.97 -14.34 -6.01
C HIS A 98 13.02 -14.91 -4.94
N PRO A 99 12.97 -16.25 -4.77
CA PRO A 99 11.95 -16.92 -3.97
C PRO A 99 11.81 -16.35 -2.56
N LEU A 100 12.93 -16.17 -1.84
CA LEU A 100 12.91 -15.65 -0.47
C LEU A 100 12.36 -14.21 -0.40
N TYR A 101 12.72 -13.36 -1.36
CA TYR A 101 12.22 -11.98 -1.43
C TYR A 101 10.74 -11.94 -1.81
N ARG A 102 10.34 -12.69 -2.82
CA ARG A 102 8.94 -12.70 -3.30
C ARG A 102 7.98 -13.21 -2.23
N THR A 103 8.31 -14.29 -1.54
CA THR A 103 7.46 -14.92 -0.52
C THR A 103 7.38 -14.15 0.81
N GLN A 104 8.15 -13.08 1.00
CA GLN A 104 8.02 -12.22 2.19
C GLN A 104 6.62 -11.56 2.31
N ARG A 105 5.94 -11.28 1.19
CA ARG A 105 4.65 -10.59 1.11
C ARG A 105 3.48 -11.57 1.24
N MET A 106 3.36 -12.22 2.41
CA MET A 106 2.49 -13.37 2.60
C MET A 106 0.99 -13.06 2.64
N PHE A 107 0.58 -11.92 3.22
CA PHE A 107 -0.84 -11.73 3.56
C PHE A 107 -1.74 -11.71 2.33
N TYR A 108 -1.35 -11.02 1.27
CA TYR A 108 -2.15 -10.95 0.04
C TYR A 108 -2.28 -12.31 -0.65
N PRO A 109 -1.20 -13.07 -0.91
CA PRO A 109 -1.32 -14.43 -1.46
C PRO A 109 -2.12 -15.39 -0.57
N VAL A 110 -1.97 -15.33 0.75
CA VAL A 110 -2.74 -16.16 1.68
C VAL A 110 -4.24 -15.91 1.56
N VAL A 111 -4.65 -14.64 1.46
CA VAL A 111 -6.07 -14.28 1.29
C VAL A 111 -6.57 -14.65 -0.11
N ALA A 112 -5.80 -14.36 -1.16
CA ALA A 112 -6.16 -14.68 -2.54
C ALA A 112 -6.21 -16.19 -2.80
N GLY A 113 -5.32 -16.96 -2.15
CA GLY A 113 -5.34 -18.42 -2.19
C GLY A 113 -6.37 -19.07 -1.26
N GLY A 114 -7.22 -18.28 -0.58
CA GLY A 114 -8.23 -18.79 0.33
C GLY A 114 -7.62 -19.64 1.45
N LEU A 115 -6.49 -19.21 2.04
CA LEU A 115 -5.67 -19.95 3.03
C LEU A 115 -5.07 -21.26 2.48
N GLY A 116 -5.02 -21.44 1.15
CA GLY A 116 -4.55 -22.65 0.47
C GLY A 116 -5.68 -23.61 0.04
N PHE A 117 -6.95 -23.15 0.06
CA PHE A 117 -8.10 -23.98 -0.33
C PHE A 117 -8.65 -23.66 -1.73
N PHE A 118 -8.25 -22.54 -2.33
CA PHE A 118 -8.72 -22.16 -3.67
C PHE A 118 -7.88 -22.87 -4.76
N GLY A 119 -8.55 -23.23 -5.86
CA GLY A 119 -7.88 -23.64 -7.09
C GLY A 119 -7.40 -22.46 -7.92
N PRO A 120 -6.64 -22.71 -9.01
CA PRO A 120 -6.04 -21.64 -9.81
C PRO A 120 -7.05 -20.65 -10.39
N ASP A 121 -8.22 -21.11 -10.85
CA ASP A 121 -9.28 -20.25 -11.38
C ASP A 121 -9.87 -19.31 -10.31
N GLU A 122 -10.12 -19.84 -9.11
CA GLU A 122 -10.61 -19.06 -7.99
C GLU A 122 -9.56 -18.04 -7.52
N ILE A 123 -8.28 -18.39 -7.59
CA ILE A 123 -7.17 -17.51 -7.18
C ILE A 123 -7.12 -16.25 -8.03
N VAL A 124 -7.18 -16.34 -9.36
CA VAL A 124 -7.12 -15.15 -10.21
C VAL A 124 -8.32 -14.22 -9.99
N TRP A 125 -9.52 -14.76 -9.80
CA TRP A 125 -10.70 -13.99 -9.42
C TRP A 125 -10.56 -13.40 -8.01
N ALA A 126 -10.04 -14.14 -7.05
CA ALA A 126 -9.85 -13.68 -5.69
C ALA A 126 -8.81 -12.54 -5.63
N MET A 127 -7.72 -12.61 -6.40
CA MET A 127 -6.74 -11.53 -6.52
C MET A 127 -7.41 -10.21 -6.96
N LEU A 128 -8.25 -10.26 -7.98
CA LEU A 128 -9.00 -9.10 -8.44
C LEU A 128 -9.97 -8.61 -7.37
N VAL A 129 -10.83 -9.47 -6.84
CA VAL A 129 -11.88 -9.10 -5.86
C VAL A 129 -11.26 -8.53 -4.58
N VAL A 130 -10.17 -9.12 -4.07
CA VAL A 130 -9.46 -8.61 -2.89
C VAL A 130 -8.96 -7.18 -3.13
N ASN A 131 -8.40 -6.88 -4.29
CA ASN A 131 -7.94 -5.54 -4.63
C ASN A 131 -9.11 -4.55 -4.80
N LEU A 132 -10.22 -4.95 -5.43
CA LEU A 132 -11.43 -4.10 -5.55
C LEU A 132 -12.01 -3.76 -4.17
N VAL A 133 -12.14 -4.76 -3.29
CA VAL A 133 -12.59 -4.55 -1.90
C VAL A 133 -11.62 -3.66 -1.13
N ALA A 134 -10.31 -3.90 -1.25
CA ALA A 134 -9.30 -3.10 -0.60
C ALA A 134 -9.33 -1.63 -1.08
N MET A 135 -9.62 -1.37 -2.35
CA MET A 135 -9.81 -0.02 -2.88
C MET A 135 -10.97 0.71 -2.19
N GLY A 136 -12.12 0.04 -2.05
CA GLY A 136 -13.27 0.57 -1.31
C GLY A 136 -12.98 0.80 0.18
N VAL A 137 -12.33 -0.17 0.84
CA VAL A 137 -11.94 -0.09 2.26
C VAL A 137 -10.90 1.02 2.48
N GLY A 138 -9.91 1.17 1.60
CA GLY A 138 -8.92 2.24 1.66
C GLY A 138 -9.56 3.62 1.54
N ALA A 139 -10.44 3.81 0.57
CA ALA A 139 -11.19 5.06 0.41
C ALA A 139 -12.10 5.37 1.62
N TRP A 140 -12.75 4.36 2.18
CA TRP A 140 -13.50 4.49 3.43
C TRP A 140 -12.60 4.89 4.61
N ALA A 141 -11.42 4.28 4.75
CA ALA A 141 -10.47 4.58 5.81
C ALA A 141 -9.97 6.04 5.71
N VAL A 142 -9.59 6.48 4.51
CA VAL A 142 -9.18 7.87 4.24
C VAL A 142 -10.33 8.85 4.52
N ALA A 143 -11.57 8.52 4.13
CA ALA A 143 -12.76 9.32 4.46
C ALA A 143 -13.00 9.40 5.98
N ARG A 144 -12.75 8.32 6.73
CA ARG A 144 -12.81 8.30 8.20
C ARG A 144 -11.76 9.22 8.82
N ILE A 145 -10.53 9.18 8.32
CA ILE A 145 -9.45 10.06 8.77
C ILE A 145 -9.84 11.52 8.51
N ALA A 146 -10.28 11.85 7.28
CA ALA A 146 -10.71 13.20 6.93
C ALA A 146 -11.83 13.71 7.87
N THR A 147 -12.83 12.87 8.14
CA THR A 147 -13.92 13.21 9.05
C THR A 147 -13.44 13.41 10.50
N ALA A 148 -12.53 12.56 10.99
CA ALA A 148 -11.96 12.71 12.34
C ALA A 148 -11.15 14.01 12.49
N MET A 149 -10.66 14.54 11.39
CA MET A 149 -9.89 15.79 11.33
C MET A 149 -10.71 16.98 10.82
N TRP A 150 -12.03 16.90 10.86
CA TRP A 150 -12.98 17.95 10.49
C TRP A 150 -12.96 18.36 9.00
N ALA A 151 -12.37 17.52 8.14
CA ALA A 151 -12.39 17.70 6.69
C ALA A 151 -13.56 16.94 6.04
N SER A 152 -13.83 17.23 4.77
CA SER A 152 -14.87 16.53 4.01
C SER A 152 -14.53 15.04 3.85
N PRO A 153 -15.46 14.09 4.10
CA PRO A 153 -15.24 12.67 3.86
C PRO A 153 -14.93 12.34 2.39
N TRP A 154 -15.30 13.20 1.45
CA TRP A 154 -15.02 13.03 0.02
C TRP A 154 -13.55 13.07 -0.33
N TRP A 155 -12.67 13.54 0.58
CA TRP A 155 -11.22 13.37 0.46
C TRP A 155 -10.80 11.88 0.45
N GLY A 156 -11.68 10.97 0.85
CA GLY A 156 -11.48 9.53 0.67
C GLY A 156 -11.30 9.11 -0.79
N LEU A 157 -11.85 9.87 -1.76
CA LEU A 157 -11.59 9.63 -3.18
C LEU A 157 -10.12 9.79 -3.58
N ALA A 158 -9.30 10.46 -2.75
CA ALA A 158 -7.86 10.52 -2.99
C ALA A 158 -7.19 9.14 -2.99
N PHE A 159 -7.75 8.14 -2.31
CA PHE A 159 -7.27 6.76 -2.39
C PHE A 159 -7.62 6.12 -3.74
N LEU A 160 -8.86 6.27 -4.20
CA LEU A 160 -9.32 5.76 -5.49
C LEU A 160 -8.58 6.41 -6.67
N LEU A 161 -8.42 7.74 -6.63
CA LEU A 161 -7.82 8.53 -7.73
C LEU A 161 -6.28 8.53 -7.69
N ASN A 162 -5.68 7.76 -6.80
CA ASN A 162 -4.23 7.63 -6.70
C ASN A 162 -3.71 6.76 -7.84
N LEU A 163 -2.95 7.37 -8.76
CA LEU A 163 -2.37 6.68 -9.92
C LEU A 163 -1.58 5.43 -9.52
N GLY A 164 -0.82 5.49 -8.42
CA GLY A 164 -0.06 4.34 -7.95
C GLY A 164 -0.94 3.16 -7.52
N PHE A 165 -2.11 3.40 -6.90
CA PHE A 165 -3.04 2.32 -6.57
C PHE A 165 -3.81 1.81 -7.80
N ILE A 166 -4.12 2.67 -8.76
CA ILE A 166 -4.71 2.25 -10.04
C ILE A 166 -3.70 1.36 -10.80
N SER A 167 -2.44 1.74 -10.84
CA SER A 167 -1.37 0.93 -11.43
C SER A 167 -1.17 -0.40 -10.69
N GLU A 168 -1.26 -0.42 -9.36
CA GLU A 168 -1.24 -1.68 -8.56
C GLU A 168 -2.41 -2.60 -8.92
N LEU A 169 -3.62 -2.05 -9.17
CA LEU A 169 -4.77 -2.84 -9.62
C LEU A 169 -4.51 -3.49 -10.97
N ASP A 170 -4.02 -2.71 -11.94
CA ASP A 170 -3.75 -3.18 -13.31
C ASP A 170 -2.74 -4.33 -13.36
N VAL A 171 -1.82 -4.40 -12.40
CA VAL A 171 -0.80 -5.45 -12.35
C VAL A 171 -0.99 -6.47 -11.21
N GLY A 172 -2.16 -6.50 -10.58
CA GLY A 172 -2.45 -7.44 -9.51
C GLY A 172 -1.56 -7.30 -8.27
N GLY A 173 -1.07 -6.09 -8.02
CA GLY A 173 -0.13 -5.82 -6.93
C GLY A 173 -0.78 -5.85 -5.54
N ALA A 174 0.04 -6.04 -4.50
CA ALA A 174 -0.38 -6.07 -3.10
C ALA A 174 -0.48 -4.68 -2.45
N GLY A 175 -0.04 -3.62 -3.15
CA GLY A 175 0.07 -2.25 -2.61
C GLY A 175 -1.26 -1.67 -2.16
N ILE A 176 -2.37 -2.00 -2.84
CA ILE A 176 -3.72 -1.54 -2.47
C ILE A 176 -4.13 -2.09 -1.10
N VAL A 177 -3.94 -3.40 -0.90
CA VAL A 177 -4.28 -4.09 0.38
C VAL A 177 -3.43 -3.52 1.52
N ALA A 178 -2.13 -3.36 1.29
CA ALA A 178 -1.21 -2.79 2.26
C ALA A 178 -1.58 -1.33 2.61
N GLY A 179 -1.88 -0.50 1.60
CA GLY A 179 -2.34 0.87 1.77
C GLY A 179 -3.66 0.96 2.53
N ALA A 180 -4.67 0.16 2.15
CA ALA A 180 -5.96 0.11 2.82
C ALA A 180 -5.83 -0.25 4.30
N ALA A 181 -4.99 -1.25 4.62
CA ALA A 181 -4.71 -1.65 5.99
C ALA A 181 -3.97 -0.54 6.77
N ALA A 182 -2.97 0.12 6.17
CA ALA A 182 -2.22 1.21 6.79
C ALA A 182 -3.12 2.43 7.09
N PHE A 183 -3.94 2.90 6.14
CA PHE A 183 -4.90 3.98 6.39
C PHE A 183 -6.00 3.55 7.35
N GLY A 184 -6.46 2.29 7.28
CA GLY A 184 -7.37 1.70 8.27
C GLY A 184 -6.80 1.78 9.68
N ALA A 185 -5.53 1.46 9.86
CA ALA A 185 -4.85 1.55 11.14
C ALA A 185 -4.80 2.99 11.68
N VAL A 186 -4.43 3.95 10.83
CA VAL A 186 -4.43 5.38 11.20
C VAL A 186 -5.83 5.82 11.60
N ALA A 187 -6.87 5.41 10.85
CA ALA A 187 -8.26 5.71 11.19
C ALA A 187 -8.67 5.12 12.55
N MET A 188 -8.26 3.89 12.88
CA MET A 188 -8.54 3.26 14.16
C MET A 188 -7.84 4.00 15.31
N ILE A 189 -6.55 4.29 15.18
CA ILE A 189 -5.76 5.01 16.19
C ILE A 189 -6.38 6.40 16.46
N LEU A 190 -6.74 7.16 15.43
CA LEU A 190 -7.39 8.47 15.56
C LEU A 190 -8.75 8.39 16.31
N ASN A 191 -9.43 7.25 16.25
CA ASN A 191 -10.69 7.01 16.97
C ASN A 191 -10.49 6.33 18.34
N GLY A 192 -9.26 6.31 18.90
CA GLY A 192 -8.96 5.73 20.21
C GLY A 192 -8.94 4.18 20.24
N ARG A 193 -8.93 3.54 19.07
CA ARG A 193 -8.92 2.08 18.89
C ARG A 193 -7.51 1.60 18.51
N SER A 194 -6.52 1.90 19.35
CA SER A 194 -5.11 1.68 19.03
C SER A 194 -4.76 0.21 18.81
N TRP A 195 -5.40 -0.73 19.51
CA TRP A 195 -5.13 -2.17 19.32
C TRP A 195 -5.61 -2.71 17.98
N GLU A 196 -6.74 -2.26 17.49
CA GLU A 196 -7.20 -2.57 16.14
C GLU A 196 -6.28 -1.91 15.10
N GLY A 197 -5.77 -0.72 15.41
CA GLY A 197 -4.73 -0.09 14.59
C GLY A 197 -3.46 -0.93 14.52
N VAL A 198 -2.99 -1.48 15.64
CA VAL A 198 -1.84 -2.40 15.68
C VAL A 198 -2.08 -3.65 14.83
N ALA A 199 -3.26 -4.26 14.93
CA ALA A 199 -3.60 -5.43 14.13
C ALA A 199 -3.58 -5.10 12.62
N LEU A 200 -4.13 -3.96 12.21
CA LEU A 200 -4.13 -3.52 10.81
C LEU A 200 -2.72 -3.15 10.32
N LEU A 201 -1.85 -2.56 11.15
CA LEU A 201 -0.45 -2.33 10.79
C LEU A 201 0.32 -3.65 10.62
N THR A 202 -0.01 -4.66 11.41
CA THR A 202 0.56 -6.00 11.25
C THR A 202 0.14 -6.60 9.91
N VAL A 203 -1.13 -6.50 9.54
CA VAL A 203 -1.63 -6.90 8.21
C VAL A 203 -0.92 -6.12 7.10
N ALA A 204 -0.81 -4.80 7.24
CA ALA A 204 -0.12 -3.97 6.24
C ALA A 204 1.35 -4.41 6.04
N ALA A 205 2.08 -4.65 7.14
CA ALA A 205 3.48 -5.06 7.12
C ALA A 205 3.68 -6.48 6.53
N LEU A 206 2.78 -7.43 6.82
CA LEU A 206 2.78 -8.76 6.21
C LEU A 206 2.34 -8.77 4.74
N THR A 207 1.65 -7.71 4.31
CA THR A 207 1.29 -7.50 2.90
C THR A 207 2.44 -6.87 2.11
N ARG A 208 3.09 -5.85 2.69
CA ARG A 208 4.30 -5.21 2.18
C ARG A 208 5.16 -4.75 3.34
N GLU A 209 6.35 -5.27 3.45
CA GLU A 209 7.32 -5.01 4.53
C GLU A 209 7.64 -3.52 4.72
N VAL A 210 7.58 -2.73 3.65
CA VAL A 210 7.77 -1.27 3.67
C VAL A 210 6.77 -0.57 4.60
N MET A 211 5.62 -1.15 4.88
CA MET A 211 4.62 -0.59 5.80
C MET A 211 5.07 -0.59 7.28
N LEU A 212 6.18 -1.26 7.61
CA LEU A 212 6.84 -1.09 8.92
C LEU A 212 7.20 0.38 9.18
N ILE A 213 7.47 1.15 8.13
CA ILE A 213 7.71 2.61 8.23
C ILE A 213 6.51 3.31 8.86
N VAL A 214 5.29 2.95 8.41
CA VAL A 214 4.04 3.52 8.97
C VAL A 214 3.87 3.12 10.44
N ALA A 215 4.18 1.86 10.77
CA ALA A 215 4.10 1.36 12.13
C ALA A 215 5.06 2.11 13.08
N VAL A 216 6.31 2.30 12.65
CA VAL A 216 7.31 3.05 13.42
C VAL A 216 6.91 4.51 13.59
N GLY A 217 6.48 5.18 12.50
CA GLY A 217 6.05 6.58 12.55
C GLY A 217 4.82 6.81 13.42
N ALA A 218 3.81 5.94 13.34
CA ALA A 218 2.63 5.98 14.20
C ALA A 218 2.99 5.68 15.67
N GLY A 219 3.86 4.69 15.91
CA GLY A 219 4.39 4.39 17.24
C GLY A 219 5.14 5.57 17.84
N PHE A 220 5.96 6.26 17.06
CA PHE A 220 6.66 7.46 17.51
C PHE A 220 5.69 8.59 17.92
N HIS A 221 4.63 8.82 17.13
CA HIS A 221 3.61 9.80 17.46
C HIS A 221 2.90 9.45 18.80
N LEU A 222 2.49 8.21 18.99
CA LEU A 222 1.88 7.74 20.24
C LEU A 222 2.84 7.89 21.43
N TRP A 223 4.13 7.60 21.24
CA TRP A 223 5.16 7.78 22.25
C TRP A 223 5.28 9.23 22.70
N ARG A 224 5.28 10.18 21.77
CA ARG A 224 5.28 11.62 22.08
C ARG A 224 4.05 12.06 22.87
N ARG A 225 2.91 11.39 22.69
CA ARG A 225 1.68 11.62 23.46
C ARG A 225 1.67 10.96 24.83
N GLY A 226 2.70 10.21 25.20
CA GLY A 226 2.77 9.49 26.46
C GLY A 226 2.07 8.13 26.46
N GLU A 227 1.49 7.70 25.35
CA GLU A 227 0.79 6.43 25.15
C GLU A 227 1.80 5.29 24.91
N ARG A 228 2.70 5.06 25.91
CA ARG A 228 3.91 4.23 25.73
C ARG A 228 3.61 2.77 25.39
N ARG A 229 2.56 2.18 25.99
CA ARG A 229 2.20 0.79 25.77
C ARG A 229 1.73 0.58 24.32
N GLU A 230 0.83 1.42 23.86
CA GLU A 230 0.30 1.42 22.51
C GLU A 230 1.40 1.73 21.48
N ALA A 231 2.27 2.69 21.78
CA ALA A 231 3.44 3.03 20.97
C ALA A 231 4.37 1.84 20.76
N THR A 232 4.72 1.15 21.87
CA THR A 232 5.57 -0.04 21.79
C THR A 232 4.90 -1.16 20.99
N ALA A 233 3.62 -1.43 21.25
CA ALA A 233 2.87 -2.45 20.51
C ALA A 233 2.81 -2.13 19.02
N THR A 234 2.57 -0.86 18.66
CA THR A 234 2.48 -0.38 17.26
C THR A 234 3.79 -0.62 16.49
N ALA A 235 4.93 -0.43 17.11
CA ALA A 235 6.23 -0.65 16.47
C ALA A 235 6.67 -2.12 16.51
N VAL A 236 6.47 -2.82 17.63
CA VAL A 236 7.05 -4.14 17.87
C VAL A 236 6.21 -5.27 17.26
N MET A 237 4.88 -5.23 17.35
CA MET A 237 4.05 -6.36 16.87
C MET A 237 4.12 -6.57 15.36
N PRO A 238 4.02 -5.52 14.49
CA PRO A 238 4.21 -5.70 13.06
C PRO A 238 5.61 -6.22 12.70
N LEU A 239 6.65 -5.70 13.36
CA LEU A 239 8.03 -6.14 13.16
C LEU A 239 8.21 -7.61 13.57
N ALA A 240 7.69 -8.00 14.75
CA ALA A 240 7.75 -9.37 15.21
C ALA A 240 7.04 -10.34 14.26
N ALA A 241 5.88 -9.95 13.70
CA ALA A 241 5.16 -10.77 12.74
C ALA A 241 5.96 -10.96 11.43
N VAL A 242 6.53 -9.89 10.88
CA VAL A 242 7.38 -9.96 9.67
C VAL A 242 8.64 -10.81 9.93
N LEU A 243 9.30 -10.63 11.07
CA LEU A 243 10.47 -11.44 11.44
C LEU A 243 10.12 -12.92 11.65
N SER A 244 8.98 -13.21 12.28
CA SER A 244 8.52 -14.60 12.48
C SER A 244 8.26 -15.29 11.15
N TRP A 245 7.64 -14.57 10.18
CA TRP A 245 7.46 -15.08 8.83
C TRP A 245 8.79 -15.27 8.10
N ALA A 246 9.70 -14.30 8.18
CA ALA A 246 11.03 -14.41 7.58
C ALA A 246 11.84 -15.59 8.15
N ILE A 247 11.75 -15.84 9.46
CA ILE A 247 12.36 -17.03 10.09
C ILE A 247 11.72 -18.31 9.55
N TYR A 248 10.39 -18.38 9.45
CA TYR A 248 9.69 -19.51 8.86
C TYR A 248 10.18 -19.79 7.44
N LEU A 249 10.22 -18.77 6.57
CA LEU A 249 10.69 -18.93 5.19
C LEU A 249 12.11 -19.48 5.11
N ARG A 250 13.03 -19.04 5.99
CA ARG A 250 14.40 -19.56 6.06
C ARG A 250 14.50 -21.02 6.48
N THR A 251 13.46 -21.58 7.10
CA THR A 251 13.39 -23.03 7.38
C THR A 251 12.85 -23.84 6.21
N ARG A 252 12.23 -23.15 5.22
CA ARG A 252 11.60 -23.79 4.06
C ARG A 252 12.44 -23.65 2.78
N ILE A 253 13.02 -22.46 2.56
CA ILE A 253 13.76 -22.14 1.34
C ILE A 253 15.26 -22.21 1.65
N ASP A 254 16.01 -22.99 0.87
CA ASP A 254 17.46 -23.09 1.01
C ASP A 254 18.11 -21.74 0.66
N LEU A 255 19.07 -21.30 1.49
CA LEU A 255 19.77 -20.02 1.33
C LEU A 255 20.66 -19.96 0.07
N GLU A 256 21.11 -21.13 -0.44
CA GLU A 256 21.90 -21.19 -1.66
C GLU A 256 21.08 -20.84 -2.91
N ILE A 257 19.75 -21.08 -2.88
CA ILE A 257 18.83 -20.81 -3.99
C ILE A 257 18.24 -19.37 -3.90
N GLY A 258 18.23 -18.78 -2.72
CA GLY A 258 17.58 -17.49 -2.46
C GLY A 258 18.53 -16.44 -1.92
N SER A 259 19.47 -15.89 -2.74
CA SER A 259 20.20 -14.69 -2.31
C SER A 259 19.21 -13.57 -2.02
N ALA A 260 19.15 -13.10 -0.77
CA ALA A 260 18.31 -12.00 -0.33
C ALA A 260 18.87 -10.67 -0.86
N GLN A 261 18.80 -10.45 -2.16
CA GLN A 261 19.05 -9.13 -2.72
C GLN A 261 17.79 -8.27 -2.45
N VAL A 262 17.98 -7.21 -1.67
CA VAL A 262 16.97 -6.18 -1.51
C VAL A 262 16.90 -5.41 -2.82
N GLN A 263 15.91 -5.72 -3.67
CA GLN A 263 15.70 -5.00 -4.92
C GLN A 263 15.13 -3.62 -4.64
N GLY A 264 15.52 -2.64 -5.45
CA GLY A 264 14.94 -1.30 -5.44
C GLY A 264 15.48 -0.34 -4.37
N ILE A 265 16.46 -0.73 -3.53
CA ILE A 265 17.11 0.15 -2.57
C ILE A 265 18.59 0.29 -2.90
N GLY A 266 19.04 1.54 -3.03
CA GLY A 266 20.42 1.88 -3.40
C GLY A 266 21.00 3.01 -2.56
N VAL A 267 22.00 3.68 -3.10
CA VAL A 267 22.63 4.85 -2.49
C VAL A 267 21.69 6.06 -2.64
N PRO A 268 21.54 6.91 -1.61
CA PRO A 268 20.68 8.09 -1.67
C PRO A 268 20.94 8.95 -2.91
N PHE A 269 19.87 9.31 -3.60
CA PHE A 269 19.81 10.13 -4.81
C PHE A 269 20.41 9.53 -6.08
N VAL A 270 21.21 8.43 -6.01
CA VAL A 270 21.86 7.85 -7.20
C VAL A 270 20.82 7.42 -8.23
N GLY A 271 19.81 6.62 -7.81
CA GLY A 271 18.76 6.18 -8.73
C GLY A 271 17.95 7.32 -9.35
N LEU A 272 17.75 8.42 -8.61
CA LEU A 272 17.12 9.62 -9.13
C LEU A 272 17.96 10.28 -10.24
N PHE A 273 19.28 10.40 -10.04
CA PHE A 273 20.14 11.00 -11.04
C PHE A 273 20.29 10.13 -12.27
N GLU A 274 20.38 8.81 -12.11
CA GLU A 274 20.44 7.85 -13.22
C GLU A 274 19.14 7.87 -14.05
N ALA A 275 17.98 7.94 -13.41
CA ALA A 275 16.68 8.02 -14.09
C ALA A 275 16.50 9.33 -14.88
N PHE A 276 17.20 10.40 -14.52
CA PHE A 276 17.05 11.70 -15.18
C PHE A 276 17.40 11.66 -16.68
N GLU A 277 18.31 10.80 -17.09
CA GLU A 277 18.65 10.61 -18.50
C GLU A 277 17.48 9.99 -19.29
N SER A 278 16.74 9.08 -18.69
CA SER A 278 15.54 8.47 -19.31
C SER A 278 14.39 9.47 -19.40
N TRP A 279 14.21 10.33 -18.40
CA TRP A 279 13.14 11.32 -18.36
C TRP A 279 13.21 12.40 -19.45
N ILE A 280 14.40 12.74 -19.93
CA ILE A 280 14.60 13.71 -21.02
C ILE A 280 13.88 13.24 -22.29
N ASN A 281 13.80 11.93 -22.49
CA ASN A 281 13.17 11.31 -23.65
C ASN A 281 11.68 11.02 -23.45
N ASN A 282 11.16 11.10 -22.21
CA ASN A 282 9.76 10.90 -21.88
C ASN A 282 9.24 12.05 -21.00
N PRO A 283 8.54 13.05 -21.59
CA PRO A 283 8.04 14.20 -20.85
C PRO A 283 7.10 13.85 -19.68
N LEU A 284 6.36 12.75 -19.77
CA LEU A 284 5.45 12.31 -18.69
C LEU A 284 6.23 11.86 -17.46
N ASP A 285 7.29 11.07 -17.63
CA ASP A 285 8.15 10.62 -16.53
C ASP A 285 8.83 11.82 -15.86
N LEU A 286 9.31 12.79 -16.65
CA LEU A 286 9.89 14.02 -16.12
C LEU A 286 8.89 14.83 -15.28
N ILE A 287 7.67 15.04 -15.79
CA ILE A 287 6.63 15.81 -15.08
C ILE A 287 6.26 15.10 -13.77
N VAL A 288 6.04 13.78 -13.82
CA VAL A 288 5.66 13.02 -12.62
C VAL A 288 6.83 12.95 -11.62
N GLY A 289 8.06 12.70 -12.08
CA GLY A 289 9.25 12.71 -11.22
C GLY A 289 9.43 14.04 -10.49
N LEU A 290 9.32 15.18 -11.20
CA LEU A 290 9.39 16.51 -10.60
C LEU A 290 8.21 16.78 -9.64
N ALA A 291 7.01 16.32 -9.97
CA ALA A 291 5.84 16.43 -9.09
C ALA A 291 6.03 15.63 -7.79
N VAL A 292 6.62 14.43 -7.87
CA VAL A 292 6.96 13.62 -6.69
C VAL A 292 8.00 14.35 -5.82
N LEU A 293 9.06 14.92 -6.39
CA LEU A 293 10.06 15.67 -5.63
C LEU A 293 9.45 16.89 -4.92
N LEU A 294 8.60 17.64 -5.62
CA LEU A 294 7.87 18.77 -5.03
C LEU A 294 6.94 18.29 -3.89
N MET A 295 6.21 17.20 -4.12
CA MET A 295 5.35 16.58 -3.11
C MET A 295 6.15 16.19 -1.86
N LEU A 296 7.34 15.55 -1.99
CA LEU A 296 8.20 15.20 -0.86
C LEU A 296 8.55 16.43 -0.01
N ALA A 297 8.99 17.51 -0.66
CA ALA A 297 9.36 18.75 0.03
C ALA A 297 8.16 19.38 0.77
N LEU A 298 6.99 19.43 0.10
CA LEU A 298 5.77 19.96 0.68
C LEU A 298 5.22 19.06 1.78
N PHE A 299 5.34 17.73 1.65
CA PHE A 299 4.92 16.78 2.68
C PHE A 299 5.71 16.96 3.97
N VAL A 300 7.05 17.04 3.88
CA VAL A 300 7.91 17.30 5.06
C VAL A 300 7.49 18.59 5.76
N ARG A 301 7.33 19.67 4.98
CA ARG A 301 6.89 20.97 5.52
C ARG A 301 5.55 20.85 6.26
N ARG A 302 4.55 20.20 5.64
CA ARG A 302 3.22 20.02 6.22
C ARG A 302 3.24 19.10 7.45
N ALA A 303 3.97 17.99 7.40
CA ALA A 303 4.09 17.04 8.51
C ALA A 303 4.68 17.71 9.77
N VAL A 304 5.70 18.56 9.59
CA VAL A 304 6.33 19.31 10.69
C VAL A 304 5.40 20.40 11.24
N LEU A 305 4.70 21.13 10.36
CA LEU A 305 3.82 22.24 10.78
C LEU A 305 2.58 21.75 11.53
N HIS A 306 1.99 20.62 11.12
CA HIS A 306 0.75 20.13 11.70
C HIS A 306 0.95 19.17 12.89
N ASP A 307 2.14 18.59 13.04
CA ASP A 307 2.51 17.66 14.15
C ASP A 307 1.41 16.62 14.47
N ASN A 308 0.87 15.97 13.44
CA ASN A 308 -0.23 15.04 13.57
C ASN A 308 0.15 13.59 13.24
N LEU A 309 -0.73 12.63 13.55
CA LEU A 309 -0.49 11.21 13.33
C LEU A 309 -0.20 10.88 11.85
N ILE A 310 -0.90 11.51 10.88
CA ILE A 310 -0.71 11.25 9.45
C ILE A 310 0.71 11.64 9.03
N GLY A 311 1.12 12.86 9.40
CA GLY A 311 2.46 13.34 9.09
C GLY A 311 3.54 12.39 9.61
N TRP A 312 3.48 12.01 10.88
CA TRP A 312 4.47 11.11 11.49
C TRP A 312 4.43 9.69 10.91
N ALA A 313 3.23 9.12 10.71
CA ALA A 313 3.08 7.76 10.19
C ALA A 313 3.71 7.59 8.80
N PHE A 314 3.57 8.57 7.92
CA PHE A 314 4.06 8.46 6.54
C PHE A 314 5.40 9.19 6.28
N LEU A 315 5.97 9.89 7.28
CA LEU A 315 7.22 10.65 7.12
C LEU A 315 8.40 9.79 6.65
N GLY A 316 8.47 8.55 7.11
CA GLY A 316 9.55 7.63 6.75
C GLY A 316 9.57 7.22 5.26
N PHE A 317 8.48 7.45 4.52
CA PHE A 317 8.50 7.29 3.05
C PHE A 317 9.38 8.32 2.35
N VAL A 318 9.64 9.49 2.96
CA VAL A 318 10.51 10.50 2.36
C VAL A 318 11.95 10.00 2.21
N PRO A 319 12.66 9.56 3.29
CA PRO A 319 13.99 8.98 3.14
C PRO A 319 13.97 7.69 2.32
N LEU A 320 12.91 6.87 2.41
CA LEU A 320 12.78 5.69 1.55
C LEU A 320 12.82 6.07 0.07
N THR A 321 12.03 7.05 -0.36
CA THR A 321 11.95 7.48 -1.76
C THR A 321 13.31 7.97 -2.27
N VAL A 322 14.10 8.62 -1.41
CA VAL A 322 15.44 9.12 -1.75
C VAL A 322 16.45 8.01 -2.02
N VAL A 323 16.27 6.82 -1.42
CA VAL A 323 17.18 5.66 -1.59
C VAL A 323 16.69 4.66 -2.64
N LEU A 324 15.59 4.93 -3.36
CA LEU A 324 15.11 4.06 -4.44
C LEU A 324 16.09 4.07 -5.61
N THR A 325 16.24 2.89 -6.25
CA THR A 325 17.09 2.72 -7.43
C THR A 325 16.47 3.31 -8.70
N GLU A 326 17.26 3.40 -9.76
CA GLU A 326 16.81 3.82 -11.09
C GLU A 326 15.60 3.04 -11.57
N GLU A 327 15.55 1.73 -11.36
CA GLU A 327 14.44 0.84 -11.75
C GLU A 327 13.08 1.33 -11.28
N VAL A 328 13.03 2.01 -10.11
CA VAL A 328 11.79 2.59 -9.57
C VAL A 328 11.56 4.02 -10.08
N TRP A 329 12.63 4.79 -10.23
CA TRP A 329 12.53 6.19 -10.65
C TRP A 329 12.34 6.37 -12.16
N HIS A 330 12.77 5.41 -12.99
CA HIS A 330 12.82 5.57 -14.44
C HIS A 330 11.43 5.78 -15.08
N SER A 331 10.36 5.30 -14.47
CA SER A 331 9.00 5.29 -14.99
C SER A 331 8.02 5.93 -14.02
N TYR A 332 7.09 6.76 -14.54
CA TYR A 332 5.97 7.31 -13.77
C TYR A 332 5.13 6.20 -13.12
N PHE A 333 5.03 5.06 -13.78
CA PHE A 333 4.27 3.91 -13.32
C PHE A 333 4.86 3.33 -12.02
N ASP A 334 6.17 3.10 -11.97
CA ASP A 334 6.82 2.47 -10.82
C ASP A 334 6.99 3.42 -9.64
N ILE A 335 7.38 4.68 -9.90
CA ILE A 335 7.54 5.68 -8.82
C ILE A 335 6.20 6.01 -8.17
N THR A 336 5.10 6.13 -8.93
CA THR A 336 3.78 6.39 -8.33
C THR A 336 3.29 5.23 -7.48
N ARG A 337 3.57 3.98 -7.85
CA ARG A 337 3.29 2.78 -7.04
C ARG A 337 4.08 2.78 -5.74
N ALA A 338 5.37 3.10 -5.81
CA ALA A 338 6.25 3.12 -4.64
C ALA A 338 5.82 4.17 -3.61
N VAL A 339 5.37 5.35 -4.05
CA VAL A 339 4.95 6.46 -3.19
C VAL A 339 3.43 6.59 -2.99
N ALA A 340 2.63 5.64 -3.48
CA ALA A 340 1.17 5.72 -3.42
C ALA A 340 0.62 6.02 -2.00
N PRO A 341 1.09 5.38 -0.92
CA PRO A 341 0.64 5.73 0.42
C PRO A 341 1.00 7.16 0.82
N LEU A 342 2.20 7.63 0.46
CA LEU A 342 2.65 8.99 0.75
C LEU A 342 1.83 10.03 -0.01
N LEU A 343 1.50 9.78 -1.28
CA LEU A 343 0.68 10.67 -2.10
C LEU A 343 -0.72 10.85 -1.47
N THR A 344 -1.38 9.77 -1.05
CA THR A 344 -2.68 9.87 -0.37
C THR A 344 -2.56 10.62 0.97
N ALA A 345 -1.52 10.35 1.76
CA ALA A 345 -1.26 11.06 3.02
C ALA A 345 -0.99 12.56 2.79
N PHE A 346 -0.28 12.92 1.72
CA PHE A 346 -0.03 14.30 1.32
C PHE A 346 -1.34 15.04 0.98
N VAL A 347 -2.20 14.42 0.17
CA VAL A 347 -3.52 15.00 -0.18
C VAL A 347 -4.34 15.26 1.09
N LEU A 348 -4.34 14.33 2.06
CA LEU A 348 -5.00 14.54 3.34
C LEU A 348 -4.41 15.73 4.11
N LEU A 349 -3.08 15.85 4.21
CA LEU A 349 -2.45 16.99 4.90
C LEU A 349 -2.75 18.32 4.22
N VAL A 350 -2.89 18.34 2.91
CA VAL A 350 -3.33 19.54 2.16
C VAL A 350 -4.79 19.87 2.45
N ALA A 351 -5.65 18.84 2.51
CA ALA A 351 -7.09 18.99 2.77
C ALA A 351 -7.41 19.57 4.15
N LEU A 352 -6.50 19.40 5.13
CA LEU A 352 -6.70 19.89 6.51
C LEU A 352 -6.55 21.42 6.66
N GLY A 353 -5.98 22.12 5.66
CA GLY A 353 -5.77 23.55 5.74
C GLY A 353 -4.78 23.98 6.84
N ASP A 354 -4.48 25.27 6.91
CA ASP A 354 -3.61 25.84 7.95
C ASP A 354 -4.37 26.22 9.24
N ASP A 355 -5.72 26.20 9.22
CA ASP A 355 -6.63 26.68 10.29
C ASP A 355 -7.16 25.56 11.19
N SER A 356 -6.44 24.47 11.42
CA SER A 356 -6.91 23.41 12.34
C SER A 356 -7.05 23.94 13.78
N PRO A 357 -8.17 23.66 14.50
CA PRO A 357 -8.53 24.29 15.78
C PRO A 357 -7.58 24.07 16.96
N GLY A 358 -6.47 23.39 16.79
CA GLY A 358 -5.50 23.13 17.85
C GLY A 358 -4.62 24.34 18.28
N LYS A 359 -4.64 25.45 17.56
CA LYS A 359 -3.82 26.64 17.88
C LYS A 359 -4.55 27.69 18.76
N VAL A 360 -5.86 27.64 18.88
CA VAL A 360 -6.63 28.69 19.57
C VAL A 360 -6.56 28.61 21.10
N SER A 361 -6.12 27.50 21.69
CA SER A 361 -6.12 27.36 23.14
C SER A 361 -4.83 27.80 23.85
N SER A 362 -3.76 28.15 23.14
CA SER A 362 -2.50 28.60 23.78
C SER A 362 -2.36 30.14 23.82
N GLU A 363 -3.08 30.87 22.99
CA GLU A 363 -2.99 32.36 23.02
C GLU A 363 -4.01 33.01 23.94
N SER A 364 -5.15 32.35 24.24
CA SER A 364 -6.16 32.91 25.17
C SER A 364 -5.77 32.81 26.64
N SER A 365 -4.83 31.93 27.00
CA SER A 365 -4.37 31.80 28.40
C SER A 365 -3.29 32.80 28.81
N LEU A 366 -2.71 33.54 27.85
CA LEU A 366 -1.67 34.55 28.12
C LEU A 366 -2.24 35.98 28.20
N SER A 367 -3.49 36.21 27.79
CA SER A 367 -4.12 37.53 27.82
C SER A 367 -5.00 37.81 29.05
N GLU A 368 -5.26 36.83 29.94
CA GLU A 368 -6.03 37.01 31.18
C GLU A 368 -5.14 37.16 32.43
N GLY A 369 -3.84 37.29 32.28
CA GLY A 369 -2.88 37.41 33.39
C GLY A 369 -2.07 38.74 33.41
N ALA A 370 -2.52 39.80 32.70
CA ALA A 370 -1.85 41.11 32.72
C ALA A 370 -2.77 42.20 33.30
#